data_8b39c7fe417bdb97e00c33d10c50507e
#
_entry.id   8b39c7fe417bdb97e00c33d10c50507e
#
_cell.length_a   1.000
_cell.length_b   1.000
_cell.length_c   1.000
_cell.angle_alpha   90.00
_cell.angle_beta   90.00
_cell.angle_gamma   90.00
#
_symmetry.space_group_name_H-M   'P 1'
#
loop_
_entity.id
_entity.type
_entity.pdbx_description
1 polymer ?
#
loop_
_entity_poly.entity_id
_entity_poly.type
_entity_poly.pdbx_seq_one_letter_code
_entity_poly.pdbx_strand_id
1 'polypeptide(L)'
;MNPSLLTPDLLAPGDQKSALLDPAQFTWSHIRSADDPLFETAYAALWAEFGAAHEMETREVIAARFTADPARCYEMILTRAGEMIAAVRDQTVMWFEGEIMVHLSHLLVAAEWRRSGLAGWMRAAALLSARDMAAAQGRPDANLTFVGEMEHDDGTDPRRAVRLMAYERAGFLKIDPRTVRYFQPDFRPPSEIDARGGAHPLPFQLILRRVGRETESTITGAEVRRIVRALYAMYGAQFRAQDMAHSALRLDHYPSGNTEIALIAPTDVA
;
A
#
# COMPACT_ATOMS: atom_id res chain seq x y z
N MET A 1 8.78 -6.70 -15.77
CA MET A 1 7.34 -7.05 -16.04
C MET A 1 7.06 -6.84 -17.53
N ASN A 2 6.27 -7.74 -18.15
CA ASN A 2 5.87 -7.57 -19.56
C ASN A 2 4.67 -6.57 -19.63
N PRO A 3 4.80 -5.40 -20.27
CA PRO A 3 3.71 -4.43 -20.37
C PRO A 3 2.49 -4.94 -21.16
N SER A 4 2.63 -5.95 -22.02
CA SER A 4 1.49 -6.54 -22.74
C SER A 4 0.48 -7.24 -21.82
N LEU A 5 0.84 -7.51 -20.56
CA LEU A 5 -0.07 -8.03 -19.55
C LEU A 5 -0.90 -6.94 -18.89
N LEU A 6 -0.55 -5.66 -19.08
CA LEU A 6 -1.28 -4.50 -18.56
C LEU A 6 -2.41 -4.14 -19.52
N THR A 7 -3.55 -4.78 -19.36
CA THR A 7 -4.74 -4.60 -20.21
C THR A 7 -5.78 -3.71 -19.53
N PRO A 8 -6.63 -2.99 -20.27
CA PRO A 8 -7.60 -2.04 -19.70
C PRO A 8 -8.60 -2.63 -18.69
N ASP A 9 -8.86 -3.93 -18.75
CA ASP A 9 -9.73 -4.62 -17.79
C ASP A 9 -9.14 -4.73 -16.37
N LEU A 10 -7.83 -4.50 -16.24
CA LEU A 10 -7.16 -4.41 -14.93
C LEU A 10 -7.38 -3.05 -14.24
N LEU A 11 -7.77 -2.05 -15.01
CA LEU A 11 -7.98 -0.71 -14.48
C LEU A 11 -9.24 -0.65 -13.61
N ALA A 12 -9.14 0.03 -12.49
CA ALA A 12 -10.32 0.36 -11.69
C ALA A 12 -11.33 1.18 -12.51
N PRO A 13 -12.64 1.12 -12.19
CA PRO A 13 -13.64 1.93 -12.89
C PRO A 13 -13.29 3.43 -12.96
N GLY A 14 -12.71 3.99 -11.89
CA GLY A 14 -12.27 5.38 -11.85
C GLY A 14 -10.92 5.66 -12.54
N ASP A 15 -10.17 4.61 -12.88
CA ASP A 15 -8.88 4.70 -13.58
C ASP A 15 -9.01 4.55 -15.10
N GLN A 16 -10.21 4.53 -15.67
CA GLN A 16 -10.41 4.29 -17.11
C GLN A 16 -9.69 5.30 -18.01
N LYS A 17 -9.45 6.53 -17.53
CA LYS A 17 -8.62 7.50 -18.27
C LYS A 17 -7.19 7.03 -18.49
N SER A 18 -6.69 6.11 -17.66
CA SER A 18 -5.38 5.51 -17.81
C SER A 18 -5.27 4.69 -19.10
N ALA A 19 -6.38 4.17 -19.63
CA ALA A 19 -6.41 3.44 -20.90
C ALA A 19 -6.00 4.31 -22.11
N LEU A 20 -5.98 5.65 -21.98
CA LEU A 20 -5.47 6.55 -23.01
C LEU A 20 -3.94 6.61 -23.06
N LEU A 21 -3.28 6.11 -22.01
CA LEU A 21 -1.83 6.03 -21.93
C LEU A 21 -1.41 4.59 -22.29
N ASP A 22 -0.64 4.42 -23.36
CA ASP A 22 -0.11 3.10 -23.71
C ASP A 22 1.00 2.69 -22.73
N PRO A 23 0.81 1.61 -21.92
CA PRO A 23 1.84 1.16 -21.01
C PRO A 23 3.11 0.64 -21.73
N ALA A 24 3.02 0.28 -23.02
CA ALA A 24 4.15 -0.23 -23.79
C ALA A 24 5.21 0.85 -24.10
N GLN A 25 4.87 2.14 -23.96
CA GLN A 25 5.85 3.22 -24.12
C GLN A 25 6.87 3.31 -22.97
N PHE A 26 6.66 2.55 -21.89
CA PHE A 26 7.54 2.50 -20.72
C PHE A 26 8.27 1.18 -20.62
N THR A 27 9.47 1.22 -20.05
CA THR A 27 10.14 0.03 -19.55
C THR A 27 9.65 -0.24 -18.12
N TRP A 28 9.15 -1.45 -17.85
CA TRP A 28 8.66 -1.90 -16.56
C TRP A 28 9.63 -2.91 -15.95
N SER A 29 10.24 -2.55 -14.85
CA SER A 29 11.14 -3.43 -14.08
C SER A 29 10.45 -3.85 -12.79
N HIS A 30 10.49 -5.15 -12.53
CA HIS A 30 9.89 -5.78 -11.36
C HIS A 30 11.02 -6.27 -10.46
N ILE A 31 11.27 -5.58 -9.37
CA ILE A 31 12.36 -5.78 -8.44
C ILE A 31 11.83 -6.65 -7.30
N ARG A 32 12.41 -7.84 -7.13
CA ARG A 32 12.01 -8.85 -6.13
C ARG A 32 13.18 -9.34 -5.26
N SER A 33 14.29 -8.63 -5.29
CA SER A 33 15.49 -8.92 -4.50
C SER A 33 16.21 -7.62 -4.18
N ALA A 34 16.83 -7.56 -3.02
CA ALA A 34 17.76 -6.48 -2.68
C ALA A 34 19.06 -6.52 -3.52
N ASP A 35 19.36 -7.66 -4.15
CA ASP A 35 20.52 -7.83 -5.05
C ASP A 35 20.17 -7.41 -6.50
N ASP A 36 18.93 -7.02 -6.79
CA ASP A 36 18.56 -6.51 -8.11
C ASP A 36 19.32 -5.20 -8.38
N PRO A 37 20.01 -5.05 -9.54
CA PRO A 37 20.80 -3.86 -9.85
C PRO A 37 19.97 -2.56 -9.88
N LEU A 38 18.65 -2.63 -9.98
CA LEU A 38 17.75 -1.48 -9.97
C LEU A 38 17.20 -1.16 -8.58
N PHE A 39 17.46 -2.00 -7.57
CA PHE A 39 16.94 -1.78 -6.21
C PHE A 39 17.38 -0.42 -5.65
N GLU A 40 18.68 -0.12 -5.70
CA GLU A 40 19.20 1.15 -5.18
C GLU A 40 18.59 2.36 -5.89
N THR A 41 18.38 2.27 -7.21
CA THR A 41 17.76 3.34 -7.98
C THR A 41 16.31 3.56 -7.56
N ALA A 42 15.55 2.49 -7.40
CA ALA A 42 14.14 2.56 -6.99
C ALA A 42 14.01 3.06 -5.55
N TYR A 43 14.83 2.52 -4.63
CA TYR A 43 14.85 2.94 -3.23
C TYR A 43 15.20 4.43 -3.10
N ALA A 44 16.29 4.88 -3.74
CA ALA A 44 16.71 6.27 -3.66
C ALA A 44 15.65 7.24 -4.18
N ALA A 45 14.91 6.88 -5.23
CA ALA A 45 13.82 7.70 -5.75
C ALA A 45 12.67 7.85 -4.75
N LEU A 46 12.27 6.76 -4.06
CA LEU A 46 11.24 6.82 -3.02
C LEU A 46 11.76 7.55 -1.77
N TRP A 47 13.00 7.28 -1.36
CA TRP A 47 13.60 7.91 -0.19
C TRP A 47 13.69 9.43 -0.31
N ALA A 48 13.98 9.93 -1.51
CA ALA A 48 14.03 11.37 -1.77
C ALA A 48 12.68 12.09 -1.54
N GLU A 49 11.55 11.38 -1.73
CA GLU A 49 10.22 11.94 -1.50
C GLU A 49 9.72 11.70 -0.07
N PHE A 50 9.93 10.49 0.49
CA PHE A 50 9.26 10.02 1.72
C PHE A 50 10.20 9.90 2.93
N GLY A 51 11.52 9.80 2.72
CA GLY A 51 12.46 9.49 3.78
C GLY A 51 12.62 10.60 4.83
N ALA A 52 12.63 11.86 4.41
CA ALA A 52 12.83 13.00 5.30
C ALA A 52 11.67 13.21 6.30
N ALA A 53 10.47 12.77 5.96
CA ALA A 53 9.29 12.85 6.81
C ALA A 53 9.11 11.64 7.74
N HIS A 54 10.04 10.67 7.74
CA HIS A 54 9.92 9.37 8.39
C HIS A 54 8.67 8.58 7.92
N GLU A 55 8.23 8.84 6.70
CA GLU A 55 7.11 8.13 6.07
C GLU A 55 7.56 6.83 5.37
N MET A 56 8.87 6.57 5.32
CA MET A 56 9.47 5.39 4.71
C MET A 56 10.53 4.79 5.63
N GLU A 57 10.62 3.47 5.64
CA GLU A 57 11.60 2.73 6.41
C GLU A 57 13.00 2.82 5.79
N THR A 58 14.02 2.59 6.65
CA THR A 58 15.41 2.60 6.21
C THR A 58 15.68 1.54 5.14
N ARG A 59 16.77 1.73 4.39
CA ARG A 59 17.19 0.81 3.33
C ARG A 59 17.34 -0.64 3.84
N GLU A 60 17.87 -0.80 5.04
CA GLU A 60 18.10 -2.12 5.65
C GLU A 60 16.78 -2.83 5.95
N VAL A 61 15.77 -2.09 6.44
CA VAL A 61 14.43 -2.62 6.71
C VAL A 61 13.75 -3.02 5.40
N ILE A 62 13.80 -2.16 4.38
CA ILE A 62 13.25 -2.45 3.06
C ILE A 62 13.96 -3.66 2.42
N ALA A 63 15.30 -3.72 2.46
CA ALA A 63 16.06 -4.85 1.94
C ALA A 63 15.70 -6.17 2.64
N ALA A 64 15.47 -6.14 3.96
CA ALA A 64 15.05 -7.29 4.73
C ALA A 64 13.63 -7.79 4.43
N ARG A 65 12.79 -6.98 3.73
CA ARG A 65 11.44 -7.41 3.29
C ARG A 65 11.47 -8.37 2.09
N PHE A 66 12.53 -8.37 1.31
CA PHE A 66 12.71 -9.33 0.22
C PHE A 66 13.04 -10.72 0.77
N THR A 67 12.07 -11.37 1.36
CA THR A 67 12.22 -12.72 1.93
C THR A 67 11.55 -13.76 1.06
N ALA A 68 12.07 -14.99 1.09
CA ALA A 68 11.46 -16.13 0.43
C ALA A 68 10.29 -16.70 1.26
N ASP A 69 9.26 -15.91 1.48
CA ASP A 69 8.04 -16.31 2.17
C ASP A 69 6.93 -16.52 1.14
N PRO A 70 6.43 -17.75 0.93
CA PRO A 70 5.39 -18.02 -0.06
C PRO A 70 4.05 -17.34 0.24
N ALA A 71 3.85 -16.90 1.47
CA ALA A 71 2.64 -16.18 1.88
C ALA A 71 2.82 -14.65 1.83
N ARG A 72 4.03 -14.16 1.54
CA ARG A 72 4.31 -12.73 1.55
C ARG A 72 5.42 -12.38 0.55
N CYS A 73 5.08 -11.55 -0.42
CA CYS A 73 6.01 -11.06 -1.43
C CYS A 73 6.10 -9.55 -1.35
N TYR A 74 7.25 -9.02 -0.89
CA TYR A 74 7.58 -7.61 -1.08
C TYR A 74 8.20 -7.41 -2.46
N GLU A 75 7.83 -6.35 -3.13
CA GLU A 75 8.31 -6.03 -4.46
C GLU A 75 8.28 -4.52 -4.73
N MET A 76 9.17 -4.09 -5.64
CA MET A 76 9.13 -2.74 -6.18
C MET A 76 8.90 -2.80 -7.68
N ILE A 77 8.11 -1.86 -8.21
CA ILE A 77 7.87 -1.69 -9.64
C ILE A 77 8.44 -0.35 -10.06
N LEU A 78 9.49 -0.39 -10.89
CA LEU A 78 10.13 0.79 -11.47
C LEU A 78 9.70 0.92 -12.92
N THR A 79 9.17 2.09 -13.28
CA THR A 79 8.76 2.43 -14.64
C THR A 79 9.64 3.55 -15.17
N ARG A 80 10.19 3.38 -16.39
CA ARG A 80 11.05 4.38 -17.03
C ARG A 80 10.53 4.75 -18.41
N ALA A 81 10.67 6.04 -18.76
CA ALA A 81 10.51 6.57 -20.11
C ALA A 81 11.92 6.89 -20.63
N GLY A 82 12.49 6.03 -21.49
CA GLY A 82 13.92 6.05 -21.79
C GLY A 82 14.73 5.81 -20.49
N GLU A 83 15.67 6.71 -20.20
CA GLU A 83 16.52 6.66 -19.01
C GLU A 83 15.87 7.31 -17.76
N MET A 84 14.79 8.08 -17.95
CA MET A 84 14.15 8.82 -16.88
C MET A 84 13.17 7.96 -16.09
N ILE A 85 13.20 8.05 -14.78
CA ILE A 85 12.19 7.43 -13.90
C ILE A 85 10.85 8.13 -14.14
N ALA A 86 9.85 7.36 -14.57
CA ALA A 86 8.48 7.85 -14.74
C ALA A 86 7.64 7.60 -13.49
N ALA A 87 7.78 6.43 -12.88
CA ALA A 87 7.16 6.12 -11.60
C ALA A 87 7.91 5.01 -10.86
N VAL A 88 7.79 5.02 -9.52
CA VAL A 88 8.22 3.92 -8.64
C VAL A 88 7.10 3.63 -7.66
N ARG A 89 6.81 2.37 -7.45
CA ARG A 89 5.92 1.86 -6.40
C ARG A 89 6.62 0.76 -5.65
N ASP A 90 6.40 0.71 -4.35
CA ASP A 90 6.64 -0.49 -3.56
C ASP A 90 5.35 -0.99 -2.91
N GLN A 91 5.30 -2.29 -2.67
CA GLN A 91 4.12 -2.96 -2.15
C GLN A 91 4.47 -4.32 -1.54
N THR A 92 3.59 -4.78 -0.65
CA THR A 92 3.65 -6.17 -0.15
C THR A 92 2.36 -6.89 -0.53
N VAL A 93 2.47 -7.97 -1.27
CA VAL A 93 1.37 -8.89 -1.55
C VAL A 93 1.39 -9.98 -0.50
N MET A 94 0.24 -10.22 0.15
CA MET A 94 0.12 -11.16 1.26
C MET A 94 -1.02 -12.15 1.02
N TRP A 95 -0.75 -13.44 1.24
CA TRP A 95 -1.76 -14.43 1.48
C TRP A 95 -2.00 -14.52 2.98
N PHE A 96 -3.19 -14.14 3.44
CA PHE A 96 -3.49 -14.10 4.85
C PHE A 96 -4.93 -14.57 5.13
N GLU A 97 -5.06 -15.60 5.95
CA GLU A 97 -6.35 -16.20 6.34
C GLU A 97 -7.29 -16.50 5.16
N GLY A 98 -6.73 -17.01 4.06
CA GLY A 98 -7.51 -17.44 2.88
C GLY A 98 -7.86 -16.35 1.88
N GLU A 99 -7.32 -15.14 2.02
CA GLU A 99 -7.54 -14.01 1.13
C GLU A 99 -6.23 -13.36 0.69
N ILE A 100 -6.26 -12.61 -0.39
CA ILE A 100 -5.14 -11.78 -0.84
C ILE A 100 -5.30 -10.36 -0.34
N MET A 101 -4.27 -9.85 0.30
CA MET A 101 -4.15 -8.45 0.65
C MET A 101 -2.91 -7.84 0.01
N VAL A 102 -3.05 -6.66 -0.57
CA VAL A 102 -1.93 -5.89 -1.11
C VAL A 102 -1.80 -4.61 -0.32
N HIS A 103 -0.73 -4.50 0.45
CA HIS A 103 -0.35 -3.25 1.08
C HIS A 103 0.37 -2.39 0.06
N LEU A 104 -0.26 -1.27 -0.29
CA LEU A 104 0.29 -0.26 -1.18
C LEU A 104 1.07 0.75 -0.34
N SER A 105 2.40 0.55 -0.20
CA SER A 105 3.22 1.40 0.67
C SER A 105 3.41 2.80 0.06
N HIS A 106 4.25 2.91 -0.96
CA HIS A 106 4.56 4.19 -1.56
C HIS A 106 4.28 4.19 -3.07
N LEU A 107 3.97 5.35 -3.61
CA LEU A 107 3.88 5.60 -5.04
C LEU A 107 4.43 6.98 -5.37
N LEU A 108 5.56 7.01 -6.05
CA LEU A 108 6.10 8.21 -6.70
C LEU A 108 5.72 8.19 -8.18
N VAL A 109 5.13 9.28 -8.67
CA VAL A 109 4.99 9.56 -10.10
C VAL A 109 5.73 10.85 -10.39
N ALA A 110 6.71 10.80 -11.28
CA ALA A 110 7.49 11.96 -11.66
C ALA A 110 6.59 13.09 -12.22
N ALA A 111 6.99 14.33 -12.00
CA ALA A 111 6.15 15.51 -12.25
C ALA A 111 5.60 15.54 -13.69
N GLU A 112 6.41 15.16 -14.67
CA GLU A 112 6.06 15.11 -16.10
C GLU A 112 4.95 14.10 -16.40
N TRP A 113 4.83 13.05 -15.59
CA TRP A 113 3.86 11.97 -15.77
C TRP A 113 2.66 12.05 -14.81
N ARG A 114 2.61 13.08 -13.97
CA ARG A 114 1.42 13.31 -13.12
C ARG A 114 0.21 13.63 -14.00
N ARG A 115 -0.94 13.08 -13.63
CA ARG A 115 -2.22 13.22 -14.36
C ARG A 115 -2.24 12.56 -15.76
N SER A 116 -1.20 11.84 -16.17
CA SER A 116 -1.16 11.09 -17.44
C SER A 116 -2.01 9.81 -17.42
N GLY A 117 -2.33 9.28 -16.25
CA GLY A 117 -2.93 7.95 -16.08
C GLY A 117 -1.94 6.88 -15.59
N LEU A 118 -0.63 7.20 -15.51
CA LEU A 118 0.39 6.22 -15.11
C LEU A 118 0.12 5.61 -13.73
N ALA A 119 -0.41 6.39 -12.77
CA ALA A 119 -0.79 5.87 -11.45
C ALA A 119 -1.84 4.75 -11.51
N GLY A 120 -2.78 4.80 -12.45
CA GLY A 120 -3.76 3.71 -12.68
C GLY A 120 -3.07 2.44 -13.17
N TRP A 121 -2.12 2.55 -14.10
CA TRP A 121 -1.33 1.42 -14.56
C TRP A 121 -0.44 0.83 -13.46
N MET A 122 0.10 1.66 -12.56
CA MET A 122 0.84 1.17 -11.39
C MET A 122 -0.07 0.36 -10.45
N ARG A 123 -1.36 0.73 -10.30
CA ARG A 123 -2.34 -0.07 -9.55
C ARG A 123 -2.73 -1.35 -10.29
N ALA A 124 -2.85 -1.31 -11.62
CA ALA A 124 -3.10 -2.49 -12.45
C ALA A 124 -1.95 -3.50 -12.34
N ALA A 125 -0.69 -3.03 -12.33
CA ALA A 125 0.48 -3.88 -12.10
C ALA A 125 0.43 -4.56 -10.72
N ALA A 126 0.00 -3.85 -9.67
CA ALA A 126 -0.21 -4.44 -8.35
C ALA A 126 -1.31 -5.52 -8.36
N LEU A 127 -2.37 -5.32 -9.14
CA LEU A 127 -3.43 -6.32 -9.31
C LEU A 127 -2.92 -7.60 -9.99
N LEU A 128 -2.01 -7.49 -10.97
CA LEU A 128 -1.38 -8.66 -11.59
C LEU A 128 -0.59 -9.46 -10.55
N SER A 129 0.27 -8.82 -9.77
CA SER A 129 1.03 -9.49 -8.71
C SER A 129 0.14 -10.19 -7.69
N ALA A 130 -1.00 -9.58 -7.35
CA ALA A 130 -1.98 -10.19 -6.46
C ALA A 130 -2.64 -11.43 -7.07
N ARG A 131 -3.01 -11.37 -8.35
CA ARG A 131 -3.58 -12.51 -9.08
C ARG A 131 -2.58 -13.65 -9.22
N ASP A 132 -1.29 -13.33 -9.49
CA ASP A 132 -0.21 -14.32 -9.55
C ASP A 132 -0.07 -15.05 -8.21
N MET A 133 -0.10 -14.33 -7.08
CA MET A 133 -0.07 -14.95 -5.75
C MET A 133 -1.30 -15.83 -5.51
N ALA A 134 -2.50 -15.37 -5.84
CA ALA A 134 -3.73 -16.14 -5.68
C ALA A 134 -3.66 -17.45 -6.46
N ALA A 135 -3.17 -17.40 -7.71
CA ALA A 135 -2.95 -18.59 -8.54
C ALA A 135 -1.90 -19.53 -7.94
N ALA A 136 -0.78 -19.00 -7.42
CA ALA A 136 0.27 -19.78 -6.77
C ALA A 136 -0.23 -20.49 -5.49
N GLN A 137 -1.21 -19.90 -4.78
CA GLN A 137 -1.89 -20.51 -3.63
C GLN A 137 -3.02 -21.49 -4.04
N GLY A 138 -3.23 -21.72 -5.34
CA GLY A 138 -4.31 -22.57 -5.83
C GLY A 138 -5.72 -21.96 -5.65
N ARG A 139 -5.83 -20.66 -5.42
CA ARG A 139 -7.07 -19.93 -5.15
C ARG A 139 -7.22 -18.69 -6.03
N PRO A 140 -7.31 -18.88 -7.37
CA PRO A 140 -7.41 -17.75 -8.32
C PRO A 140 -8.67 -16.89 -8.11
N ASP A 141 -9.65 -17.41 -7.41
CA ASP A 141 -10.92 -16.79 -7.02
C ASP A 141 -10.91 -16.14 -5.62
N ALA A 142 -9.75 -16.13 -4.93
CA ALA A 142 -9.65 -15.54 -3.60
C ALA A 142 -10.05 -14.07 -3.61
N ASN A 143 -10.73 -13.64 -2.54
CA ASN A 143 -11.00 -12.21 -2.32
C ASN A 143 -9.69 -11.43 -2.31
N LEU A 144 -9.72 -10.25 -2.93
CA LEU A 144 -8.56 -9.39 -3.06
C LEU A 144 -8.87 -8.00 -2.54
N THR A 145 -8.06 -7.53 -1.61
CA THR A 145 -8.18 -6.20 -1.02
C THR A 145 -6.87 -5.44 -1.13
N PHE A 146 -6.91 -4.27 -1.76
CA PHE A 146 -5.85 -3.27 -1.64
C PHE A 146 -6.03 -2.48 -0.36
N VAL A 147 -4.95 -2.24 0.34
CA VAL A 147 -4.92 -1.43 1.57
C VAL A 147 -3.81 -0.39 1.44
N GLY A 148 -4.11 0.84 1.79
CA GLY A 148 -3.14 1.93 1.92
C GLY A 148 -3.29 2.62 3.26
N GLU A 149 -2.18 3.04 3.80
CA GLU A 149 -2.09 3.87 5.00
C GLU A 149 -1.94 5.32 4.56
N MET A 150 -2.83 6.19 5.01
CA MET A 150 -2.83 7.59 4.59
C MET A 150 -2.84 8.51 5.80
N GLU A 151 -2.06 9.57 5.72
CA GLU A 151 -2.13 10.65 6.70
C GLU A 151 -3.52 11.28 6.70
N HIS A 152 -3.93 11.78 7.86
CA HIS A 152 -5.12 12.61 7.94
C HIS A 152 -4.89 13.93 7.21
N ASP A 153 -5.90 14.38 6.45
CA ASP A 153 -5.87 15.73 5.88
C ASP A 153 -6.25 16.74 6.97
N ASP A 154 -5.26 17.43 7.45
CA ASP A 154 -5.39 18.50 8.46
C ASP A 154 -5.36 19.90 7.83
N GLY A 155 -5.37 19.99 6.50
CA GLY A 155 -5.30 21.22 5.73
C GLY A 155 -3.92 21.88 5.67
N THR A 156 -2.89 21.29 6.29
CA THR A 156 -1.53 21.85 6.31
C THR A 156 -0.74 21.57 5.03
N ASP A 157 -1.01 20.43 4.39
CA ASP A 157 -0.38 20.05 3.12
C ASP A 157 -1.43 19.71 2.04
N PRO A 158 -1.59 20.57 1.01
CA PRO A 158 -2.57 20.33 -0.05
C PRO A 158 -2.31 19.05 -0.86
N ARG A 159 -1.11 18.45 -0.79
CA ARG A 159 -0.80 17.18 -1.45
C ARG A 159 -1.56 16.02 -0.83
N ARG A 160 -1.91 16.10 0.47
CA ARG A 160 -2.73 15.08 1.16
C ARG A 160 -4.13 14.99 0.55
N ALA A 161 -4.82 16.12 0.40
CA ALA A 161 -6.13 16.17 -0.25
C ALA A 161 -6.08 15.62 -1.69
N VAL A 162 -5.05 15.98 -2.46
CA VAL A 162 -4.86 15.49 -3.84
C VAL A 162 -4.66 13.98 -3.87
N ARG A 163 -3.89 13.41 -2.93
CA ARG A 163 -3.70 11.96 -2.79
C ARG A 163 -5.03 11.26 -2.49
N LEU A 164 -5.77 11.74 -1.48
CA LEU A 164 -7.06 11.16 -1.10
C LEU A 164 -8.06 11.18 -2.25
N MET A 165 -8.18 12.31 -2.98
CA MET A 165 -9.02 12.39 -4.19
C MET A 165 -8.60 11.39 -5.27
N ALA A 166 -7.31 11.16 -5.45
CA ALA A 166 -6.82 10.22 -6.46
C ALA A 166 -7.20 8.78 -6.12
N TYR A 167 -7.10 8.40 -4.85
CA TYR A 167 -7.53 7.07 -4.39
C TYR A 167 -9.05 6.91 -4.39
N GLU A 168 -9.80 7.93 -4.00
CA GLU A 168 -11.27 7.92 -4.08
C GLU A 168 -11.74 7.67 -5.51
N ARG A 169 -11.19 8.39 -6.50
CA ARG A 169 -11.49 8.16 -7.92
C ARG A 169 -11.13 6.74 -8.38
N ALA A 170 -10.11 6.14 -7.79
CA ALA A 170 -9.71 4.77 -8.07
C ALA A 170 -10.57 3.71 -7.34
N GLY A 171 -11.67 4.12 -6.70
CA GLY A 171 -12.61 3.23 -6.04
C GLY A 171 -12.18 2.77 -4.64
N PHE A 172 -11.25 3.49 -4.01
CA PHE A 172 -10.94 3.27 -2.61
C PHE A 172 -11.96 3.96 -1.71
N LEU A 173 -12.25 3.32 -0.59
CA LEU A 173 -13.02 3.86 0.52
C LEU A 173 -12.15 3.88 1.77
N LYS A 174 -12.47 4.74 2.71
CA LYS A 174 -11.80 4.85 4.00
C LYS A 174 -12.63 4.15 5.08
N ILE A 175 -11.98 3.34 5.92
CA ILE A 175 -12.61 2.86 7.15
C ILE A 175 -12.86 4.07 8.04
N ASP A 176 -14.07 4.23 8.57
CA ASP A 176 -14.42 5.37 9.41
C ASP A 176 -13.48 5.48 10.63
N PRO A 177 -12.60 6.50 10.69
CA PRO A 177 -11.60 6.64 11.75
C PRO A 177 -12.20 6.95 13.12
N ARG A 178 -13.48 7.36 13.19
CA ARG A 178 -14.22 7.51 14.46
C ARG A 178 -14.47 6.16 15.12
N THR A 179 -14.57 5.10 14.30
CA THR A 179 -14.81 3.72 14.76
C THR A 179 -13.53 2.91 14.87
N VAL A 180 -12.59 3.09 13.94
CA VAL A 180 -11.32 2.36 13.89
C VAL A 180 -10.15 3.33 13.81
N ARG A 181 -9.47 3.50 14.93
CA ARG A 181 -8.26 4.34 15.01
C ARG A 181 -7.03 3.50 14.75
N TYR A 182 -6.55 3.57 13.52
CA TYR A 182 -5.34 2.88 13.10
C TYR A 182 -4.09 3.69 13.43
N PHE A 183 -3.00 2.99 13.78
CA PHE A 183 -1.69 3.58 14.02
C PHE A 183 -0.63 2.86 13.21
N GLN A 184 0.05 3.58 12.36
CA GLN A 184 1.24 3.11 11.67
C GLN A 184 2.38 2.96 12.68
N PRO A 185 3.19 1.88 12.59
CA PRO A 185 4.38 1.75 13.43
C PRO A 185 5.35 2.93 13.26
N ASP A 186 6.18 3.13 14.25
CA ASP A 186 7.23 4.15 14.23
C ASP A 186 8.39 3.68 13.34
N PHE A 187 8.63 4.34 12.22
CA PHE A 187 9.64 3.96 11.24
C PHE A 187 11.05 4.48 11.55
N ARG A 188 11.21 5.22 12.65
CA ARG A 188 12.53 5.69 13.06
C ARG A 188 13.46 4.50 13.41
N PRO A 189 14.78 4.65 13.25
CA PRO A 189 15.74 3.63 13.68
C PRO A 189 15.60 3.29 15.16
N PRO A 190 15.86 2.05 15.59
CA PRO A 190 15.74 1.64 16.98
C PRO A 190 16.52 2.52 17.98
N SER A 191 17.70 3.00 17.59
CA SER A 191 18.51 3.90 18.42
C SER A 191 17.85 5.25 18.66
N GLU A 192 17.14 5.77 17.68
CA GLU A 192 16.40 7.04 17.81
C GLU A 192 15.13 6.85 18.65
N ILE A 193 14.43 5.72 18.45
CA ILE A 193 13.26 5.33 19.26
C ILE A 193 13.68 5.27 20.76
N ASP A 194 14.77 4.57 21.06
CA ASP A 194 15.26 4.42 22.44
C ASP A 194 15.70 5.76 23.05
N ALA A 195 16.37 6.61 22.27
CA ALA A 195 16.79 7.93 22.71
C ALA A 195 15.62 8.87 23.03
N ARG A 196 14.44 8.62 22.46
CA ARG A 196 13.21 9.42 22.69
C ARG A 196 12.23 8.78 23.67
N GLY A 197 12.65 7.73 24.39
CA GLY A 197 11.84 7.10 25.43
C GLY A 197 10.82 6.06 24.94
N GLY A 198 10.97 5.57 23.71
CA GLY A 198 10.14 4.52 23.15
C GLY A 198 9.49 4.87 21.81
N ALA A 199 8.77 3.91 21.25
CA ALA A 199 8.07 4.06 19.98
C ALA A 199 6.86 5.00 20.12
N HIS A 200 6.68 5.84 19.12
CA HIS A 200 5.54 6.75 18.98
C HIS A 200 4.80 6.47 17.66
N PRO A 201 3.92 5.45 17.62
CA PRO A 201 3.13 5.14 16.44
C PRO A 201 2.29 6.34 15.98
N LEU A 202 2.24 6.55 14.67
CA LEU A 202 1.55 7.69 14.08
C LEU A 202 0.09 7.35 13.77
N PRO A 203 -0.87 8.25 14.07
CA PRO A 203 -2.26 8.03 13.67
C PRO A 203 -2.40 8.19 12.15
N PHE A 204 -2.89 7.13 11.51
CA PHE A 204 -3.17 7.08 10.08
C PHE A 204 -4.61 6.63 9.84
N GLN A 205 -5.12 6.90 8.66
CA GLN A 205 -6.37 6.32 8.18
C GLN A 205 -6.08 5.17 7.22
N LEU A 206 -6.90 4.12 7.29
CA LEU A 206 -6.84 3.02 6.34
C LEU A 206 -7.81 3.27 5.21
N ILE A 207 -7.27 3.34 3.99
CA ILE A 207 -8.08 3.30 2.77
C ILE A 207 -7.98 1.90 2.16
N LEU A 208 -9.05 1.41 1.60
CA LEU A 208 -9.09 0.10 0.99
C LEU A 208 -9.94 0.07 -0.28
N ARG A 209 -9.57 -0.81 -1.20
CA ARG A 209 -10.39 -1.17 -2.35
C ARG A 209 -10.56 -2.69 -2.34
N ARG A 210 -11.78 -3.14 -2.14
CA ARG A 210 -12.14 -4.56 -2.22
C ARG A 210 -12.53 -4.86 -3.66
N VAL A 211 -11.65 -5.55 -4.39
CA VAL A 211 -11.82 -5.79 -5.83
C VAL A 211 -13.10 -6.59 -6.10
N GLY A 212 -13.98 -6.05 -6.93
CA GLY A 212 -15.31 -6.62 -7.21
C GLY A 212 -16.37 -6.31 -6.16
N ARG A 213 -16.01 -5.57 -5.09
CA ARG A 213 -16.90 -5.18 -3.98
C ARG A 213 -16.85 -3.66 -3.70
N GLU A 214 -16.45 -2.87 -4.69
CA GLU A 214 -16.22 -1.43 -4.55
C GLU A 214 -17.48 -0.63 -4.21
N THR A 215 -18.67 -1.20 -4.43
CA THR A 215 -19.96 -0.56 -4.14
C THR A 215 -20.46 -0.80 -2.72
N GLU A 216 -19.81 -1.68 -1.95
CA GLU A 216 -20.20 -1.95 -0.57
C GLU A 216 -19.76 -0.79 0.34
N SER A 217 -20.72 -0.20 1.05
CA SER A 217 -20.50 0.94 1.95
C SER A 217 -20.20 0.55 3.41
N THR A 218 -20.14 -0.75 3.71
CA THR A 218 -19.79 -1.26 5.04
C THR A 218 -18.76 -2.38 4.95
N ILE A 219 -18.06 -2.59 6.06
CA ILE A 219 -17.11 -3.69 6.27
C ILE A 219 -17.34 -4.28 7.65
N THR A 220 -17.14 -5.58 7.82
CA THR A 220 -17.31 -6.20 9.14
C THR A 220 -16.10 -5.98 10.06
N GLY A 221 -16.36 -5.95 11.37
CA GLY A 221 -15.29 -5.88 12.37
C GLY A 221 -14.27 -7.03 12.24
N ALA A 222 -14.74 -8.23 11.88
CA ALA A 222 -13.87 -9.37 11.62
C ALA A 222 -12.91 -9.10 10.44
N GLU A 223 -13.44 -8.55 9.35
CA GLU A 223 -12.64 -8.20 8.15
C GLU A 223 -11.61 -7.10 8.47
N VAL A 224 -12.02 -6.05 9.19
CA VAL A 224 -11.08 -4.99 9.64
C VAL A 224 -9.97 -5.55 10.52
N ARG A 225 -10.32 -6.39 11.52
CA ARG A 225 -9.30 -7.02 12.39
C ARG A 225 -8.34 -7.90 11.59
N ARG A 226 -8.82 -8.64 10.58
CA ARG A 226 -7.98 -9.44 9.70
C ARG A 226 -6.99 -8.57 8.93
N ILE A 227 -7.46 -7.48 8.32
CA ILE A 227 -6.63 -6.52 7.58
C ILE A 227 -5.53 -5.95 8.49
N VAL A 228 -5.88 -5.46 9.67
CA VAL A 228 -4.89 -4.85 10.58
C VAL A 228 -3.92 -5.88 11.13
N ARG A 229 -4.38 -7.12 11.43
CA ARG A 229 -3.47 -8.20 11.83
C ARG A 229 -2.46 -8.53 10.75
N ALA A 230 -2.87 -8.56 9.47
CA ALA A 230 -1.95 -8.81 8.36
C ALA A 230 -0.92 -7.70 8.24
N LEU A 231 -1.31 -6.42 8.35
CA LEU A 231 -0.39 -5.29 8.36
C LEU A 231 0.61 -5.38 9.52
N TYR A 232 0.13 -5.62 10.74
CA TYR A 232 1.01 -5.70 11.91
C TYR A 232 1.89 -6.96 11.91
N ALA A 233 1.44 -8.07 11.32
CA ALA A 233 2.28 -9.24 11.10
C ALA A 233 3.38 -8.96 10.06
N MET A 234 3.07 -8.18 9.02
CA MET A 234 4.04 -7.73 8.04
C MET A 234 5.12 -6.86 8.69
N TYR A 235 4.74 -5.85 9.45
CA TYR A 235 5.68 -4.96 10.15
C TYR A 235 6.47 -5.69 11.24
N GLY A 236 5.80 -6.52 12.02
CA GLY A 236 6.43 -7.28 13.12
C GLY A 236 7.54 -8.24 12.69
N ALA A 237 7.66 -8.52 11.38
CA ALA A 237 8.77 -9.30 10.85
C ALA A 237 10.09 -8.50 10.79
N GLN A 238 10.04 -7.16 10.80
CA GLN A 238 11.21 -6.28 10.69
C GLN A 238 11.39 -5.35 11.90
N PHE A 239 10.32 -5.06 12.64
CA PHE A 239 10.37 -4.18 13.80
C PHE A 239 10.47 -4.98 15.11
N ARG A 240 11.08 -4.39 16.13
CA ARG A 240 11.21 -5.02 17.45
C ARG A 240 9.82 -5.18 18.08
N ALA A 241 9.59 -6.31 18.75
CA ALA A 241 8.31 -6.62 19.40
C ALA A 241 7.85 -5.52 20.36
N GLN A 242 8.79 -4.92 21.11
CA GLN A 242 8.49 -3.80 22.02
C GLN A 242 8.00 -2.54 21.30
N ASP A 243 8.48 -2.26 20.09
CA ASP A 243 8.08 -1.09 19.29
C ASP A 243 6.71 -1.32 18.65
N MET A 244 6.33 -2.57 18.42
CA MET A 244 5.02 -2.97 17.89
C MET A 244 3.93 -3.10 18.98
N ALA A 245 4.31 -3.21 20.25
CA ALA A 245 3.38 -3.55 21.34
C ALA A 245 2.21 -2.56 21.44
N HIS A 246 2.47 -1.26 21.29
CA HIS A 246 1.41 -0.24 21.37
C HIS A 246 0.37 -0.40 20.25
N SER A 247 0.81 -0.69 19.03
CA SER A 247 -0.07 -0.90 17.88
C SER A 247 -0.89 -2.18 18.04
N ALA A 248 -0.27 -3.27 18.52
CA ALA A 248 -0.93 -4.55 18.74
C ALA A 248 -2.06 -4.47 19.78
N LEU A 249 -1.85 -3.73 20.88
CA LEU A 249 -2.87 -3.53 21.93
C LEU A 249 -4.14 -2.84 21.42
N ARG A 250 -4.05 -2.03 20.36
CA ARG A 250 -5.21 -1.35 19.77
C ARG A 250 -6.20 -2.30 19.10
N LEU A 251 -5.73 -3.43 18.60
CA LEU A 251 -6.61 -4.44 17.97
C LEU A 251 -7.73 -4.94 18.89
N ASP A 252 -7.47 -5.00 20.19
CA ASP A 252 -8.48 -5.47 21.16
C ASP A 252 -9.66 -4.50 21.28
N HIS A 253 -9.47 -3.24 20.96
CA HIS A 253 -10.50 -2.19 21.00
C HIS A 253 -11.31 -2.07 19.71
N TYR A 254 -10.91 -2.75 18.63
CA TYR A 254 -11.67 -2.68 17.39
C TYR A 254 -12.95 -3.50 17.47
N PRO A 255 -14.04 -3.07 16.81
CA PRO A 255 -15.25 -3.87 16.67
C PRO A 255 -14.92 -5.28 16.19
N SER A 256 -15.70 -6.26 16.62
CA SER A 256 -15.45 -7.68 16.35
C SER A 256 -16.65 -8.34 15.67
N GLY A 257 -16.40 -9.54 15.13
CA GLY A 257 -17.45 -10.35 14.51
C GLY A 257 -18.11 -9.62 13.34
N ASN A 258 -19.43 -9.69 13.27
CA ASN A 258 -20.24 -9.12 12.20
C ASN A 258 -20.67 -7.67 12.45
N THR A 259 -20.09 -6.99 13.43
CA THR A 259 -20.35 -5.54 13.62
C THR A 259 -20.02 -4.80 12.35
N GLU A 260 -21.00 -4.09 11.79
CA GLU A 260 -20.80 -3.29 10.59
C GLU A 260 -20.10 -1.98 10.93
N ILE A 261 -19.11 -1.63 10.12
CA ILE A 261 -18.31 -0.40 10.19
C ILE A 261 -18.49 0.34 8.88
N ALA A 262 -18.79 1.62 8.93
CA ALA A 262 -18.96 2.42 7.73
C ALA A 262 -17.65 2.53 6.93
N LEU A 263 -17.80 2.44 5.62
CA LEU A 263 -16.79 2.84 4.65
C LEU A 263 -17.24 4.16 4.04
N ILE A 264 -16.41 5.18 4.16
CA ILE A 264 -16.72 6.54 3.74
C ILE A 264 -15.73 6.99 2.64
N ALA A 265 -16.02 8.09 1.97
CA ALA A 265 -15.11 8.62 0.96
C ALA A 265 -13.76 8.99 1.60
N PRO A 266 -12.62 8.71 0.96
CA PRO A 266 -11.31 9.12 1.46
C PRO A 266 -11.21 10.61 1.79
N THR A 267 -11.92 11.45 1.02
CA THR A 267 -11.93 12.90 1.19
C THR A 267 -12.91 13.42 2.26
N ASP A 268 -13.78 12.57 2.80
CA ASP A 268 -14.68 12.98 3.88
C ASP A 268 -13.86 13.39 5.12
N VAL A 269 -14.17 14.54 5.69
CA VAL A 269 -13.61 14.98 6.96
C VAL A 269 -14.40 14.29 8.07
N ALA A 270 -13.75 13.37 8.78
CA ALA A 270 -14.36 12.58 9.84
C ALA A 270 -13.99 13.10 11.23
#